data_3a2ac478c403c1c8320e1611f4ce5a43
#
_entry.id   3a2ac478c403c1c8320e1611f4ce5a43
#
_cell.length_a   1.000
_cell.length_b   1.000
_cell.length_c   1.000
_cell.angle_alpha   90.00
_cell.angle_beta   90.00
_cell.angle_gamma   90.00
#
_symmetry.space_group_name_H-M   'P 1'
#
loop_
_entity.id
_entity.type
_entity.pdbx_description
1 polymer ?
#
loop_
_entity_poly.entity_id
_entity_poly.type
_entity_poly.pdbx_seq_one_letter_code
_entity_poly.pdbx_strand_id
1 'polypeptide(L)'
;MVFSNLNKKYSSPEAWLHDYLIADRALNLHAYILEHGKLTEVLAIKKERRLLDVGCGGGQSAIRLKEIYPHLQMVGIDLSADQIARARQRAYRSGYEIQFEVADAQRLPFPDASFDVVYSFGSAKHWPDPLRGFSECWRVLKSGGELLVADATSDATLQQVKNFYAIAHFPKLFQKPVAYMLHQRMFRPARSVEAYQQIAAQLQMPPGTVSQLPSMPAFLFRTQKP
;
A
#
# COMPACT_ATOMS: atom_id res chain seq x y z
N MET A 1 4.06 24.58 -1.49
CA MET A 1 4.99 24.37 -0.36
C MET A 1 4.86 22.98 0.29
N VAL A 2 3.69 22.36 0.34
CA VAL A 2 3.50 21.00 0.95
C VAL A 2 4.21 19.91 0.15
N PHE A 3 4.22 19.99 -1.19
CA PHE A 3 4.84 19.00 -2.08
C PHE A 3 6.37 18.98 -2.04
N SER A 4 7.03 20.10 -1.75
CA SER A 4 8.50 20.15 -1.66
C SER A 4 9.06 19.42 -0.44
N ASN A 5 8.28 19.31 0.63
CA ASN A 5 8.68 18.62 1.87
C ASN A 5 8.51 17.10 1.79
N LEU A 6 7.52 16.60 1.02
CA LEU A 6 7.33 15.16 0.79
C LEU A 6 8.46 14.58 -0.07
N ASN A 7 8.86 15.25 -1.16
CA ASN A 7 9.99 14.81 -1.98
C ASN A 7 11.32 14.76 -1.19
N LYS A 8 11.59 15.73 -0.29
CA LYS A 8 12.77 15.70 0.57
C LYS A 8 12.77 14.53 1.57
N LYS A 9 11.59 14.09 2.02
CA LYS A 9 11.46 12.99 3.00
C LYS A 9 11.86 11.63 2.39
N TYR A 10 11.75 11.45 1.08
CA TYR A 10 12.02 10.18 0.40
C TYR A 10 13.30 10.15 -0.44
N SER A 11 14.04 11.26 -0.53
CA SER A 11 15.35 11.35 -1.19
C SER A 11 16.55 11.37 -0.21
N SER A 12 16.30 11.28 1.09
CA SER A 12 17.33 11.31 2.13
C SER A 12 18.00 9.93 2.34
N PRO A 13 19.21 9.87 2.96
CA PRO A 13 19.81 8.60 3.43
C PRO A 13 18.88 7.79 4.34
N GLU A 14 17.98 8.47 5.07
CA GLU A 14 16.97 7.84 5.92
C GLU A 14 15.91 7.10 5.09
N ALA A 15 15.55 7.61 3.91
CA ALA A 15 14.66 6.93 2.98
C ALA A 15 15.31 5.67 2.39
N TRP A 16 16.61 5.72 2.10
CA TRP A 16 17.37 4.54 1.67
C TRP A 16 17.41 3.49 2.79
N LEU A 17 17.66 3.92 4.04
CA LEU A 17 17.65 3.03 5.20
C LEU A 17 16.27 2.43 5.46
N HIS A 18 15.20 3.21 5.27
CA HIS A 18 13.82 2.73 5.34
C HIS A 18 13.55 1.68 4.27
N ASP A 19 13.92 1.93 3.01
CA ASP A 19 13.78 0.97 1.92
C ASP A 19 14.56 -0.33 2.20
N TYR A 20 15.81 -0.21 2.63
CA TYR A 20 16.69 -1.35 2.91
C TYR A 20 16.21 -2.16 4.13
N LEU A 21 15.76 -1.50 5.20
CA LEU A 21 15.36 -2.18 6.45
C LEU A 21 13.89 -2.62 6.45
N ILE A 22 13.02 -1.92 5.73
CA ILE A 22 11.57 -2.10 5.85
C ILE A 22 10.95 -2.60 4.54
N ALA A 23 11.31 -2.06 3.38
CA ALA A 23 10.62 -2.35 2.15
C ALA A 23 10.77 -3.81 1.67
N ASP A 24 11.96 -4.40 1.75
CA ASP A 24 12.16 -5.81 1.38
C ASP A 24 11.52 -6.76 2.40
N ARG A 25 11.46 -6.34 3.67
CA ARG A 25 10.78 -7.08 4.75
C ARG A 25 9.27 -6.87 4.74
N ALA A 26 8.81 -5.75 4.18
CA ALA A 26 7.39 -5.49 3.95
C ALA A 26 6.76 -6.44 2.92
N LEU A 27 7.56 -7.16 2.11
CA LEU A 27 7.04 -8.19 1.21
C LEU A 27 6.30 -9.31 1.97
N ASN A 28 6.81 -9.72 3.14
CA ASN A 28 6.10 -10.68 4.00
C ASN A 28 4.80 -10.09 4.55
N LEU A 29 4.80 -8.77 4.79
CA LEU A 29 3.64 -8.02 5.21
C LEU A 29 2.60 -7.92 4.08
N HIS A 30 3.05 -7.63 2.88
CA HIS A 30 2.17 -7.58 1.69
C HIS A 30 1.56 -8.96 1.43
N ALA A 31 2.32 -10.05 1.55
CA ALA A 31 1.81 -11.41 1.44
C ALA A 31 0.71 -11.68 2.49
N TYR A 32 0.96 -11.30 3.75
CA TYR A 32 -0.03 -11.41 4.83
C TYR A 32 -1.31 -10.60 4.52
N ILE A 33 -1.18 -9.37 4.03
CA ILE A 33 -2.32 -8.50 3.68
C ILE A 33 -3.10 -9.07 2.50
N LEU A 34 -2.41 -9.57 1.47
CA LEU A 34 -3.04 -10.19 0.30
C LEU A 34 -3.85 -11.43 0.68
N GLU A 35 -3.32 -12.27 1.58
CA GLU A 35 -3.98 -13.46 2.07
C GLU A 35 -5.21 -13.11 2.93
N HIS A 36 -5.06 -12.22 3.92
CA HIS A 36 -6.17 -11.79 4.78
C HIS A 36 -7.22 -10.98 4.03
N GLY A 37 -6.81 -10.22 3.02
CA GLY A 37 -7.69 -9.52 2.10
C GLY A 37 -8.35 -10.45 1.08
N LYS A 38 -8.04 -11.76 1.07
CA LYS A 38 -8.50 -12.74 0.08
C LYS A 38 -8.27 -12.30 -1.38
N LEU A 39 -7.31 -11.39 -1.60
CA LEU A 39 -7.00 -10.94 -2.95
C LEU A 39 -6.30 -12.03 -3.75
N THR A 40 -5.60 -12.94 -3.08
CA THR A 40 -4.97 -14.12 -3.69
C THR A 40 -5.99 -14.98 -4.43
N GLU A 41 -7.21 -15.15 -3.91
CA GLU A 41 -8.30 -15.88 -4.57
C GLU A 41 -8.72 -15.20 -5.89
N VAL A 42 -8.80 -13.86 -5.88
CA VAL A 42 -9.13 -13.04 -7.06
C VAL A 42 -8.02 -13.08 -8.10
N LEU A 43 -6.76 -13.03 -7.66
CA LEU A 43 -5.58 -13.00 -8.55
C LEU A 43 -5.22 -14.38 -9.11
N ALA A 44 -5.57 -15.47 -8.41
CA ALA A 44 -5.32 -16.83 -8.86
C ALA A 44 -6.15 -17.24 -10.10
N ILE A 45 -7.23 -16.53 -10.38
CA ILE A 45 -8.03 -16.74 -11.60
C ILE A 45 -7.16 -16.36 -12.79
N LYS A 46 -6.82 -17.34 -13.66
CA LYS A 46 -6.01 -17.18 -14.88
C LYS A 46 -6.75 -16.34 -15.95
N LYS A 47 -7.01 -15.09 -15.62
CA LYS A 47 -7.59 -14.09 -16.53
C LYS A 47 -6.66 -12.89 -16.54
N GLU A 48 -6.41 -12.33 -17.69
CA GLU A 48 -5.72 -11.03 -17.77
C GLU A 48 -6.48 -10.00 -16.94
N ARG A 49 -5.79 -9.38 -16.00
CA ARG A 49 -6.30 -8.30 -15.16
C ARG A 49 -5.31 -7.17 -15.12
N ARG A 50 -5.82 -5.96 -15.15
CA ARG A 50 -5.02 -4.75 -15.02
C ARG A 50 -5.08 -4.25 -13.58
N LEU A 51 -3.92 -4.22 -12.92
CA LEU A 51 -3.78 -3.82 -11.53
C LEU A 51 -3.07 -2.48 -11.41
N LEU A 52 -3.53 -1.65 -10.46
CA LEU A 52 -2.89 -0.40 -10.08
C LEU A 52 -2.36 -0.49 -8.64
N ASP A 53 -1.06 -0.27 -8.47
CA ASP A 53 -0.38 -0.10 -7.18
C ASP A 53 -0.24 1.39 -6.88
N VAL A 54 -1.01 1.91 -5.92
CA VAL A 54 -1.05 3.35 -5.57
C VAL A 54 -0.09 3.62 -4.41
N GLY A 55 0.97 4.38 -4.69
CA GLY A 55 2.10 4.57 -3.77
C GLY A 55 3.02 3.36 -3.75
N CYS A 56 3.41 2.90 -4.93
CA CYS A 56 4.16 1.67 -5.15
C CYS A 56 5.60 1.69 -4.61
N GLY A 57 6.10 2.86 -4.17
CA GLY A 57 7.47 3.03 -3.73
C GLY A 57 8.47 2.51 -4.75
N GLY A 58 9.45 1.72 -4.31
CA GLY A 58 10.44 1.08 -5.18
C GLY A 58 9.93 -0.15 -5.97
N GLY A 59 8.62 -0.38 -6.07
CA GLY A 59 8.00 -1.39 -6.93
C GLY A 59 8.05 -2.83 -6.44
N GLN A 60 8.49 -3.08 -5.19
CA GLN A 60 8.69 -4.45 -4.67
C GLN A 60 7.39 -5.28 -4.71
N SER A 61 6.27 -4.69 -4.29
CA SER A 61 4.95 -5.35 -4.27
C SER A 61 4.50 -5.73 -5.68
N ALA A 62 4.57 -4.78 -6.61
CA ALA A 62 4.17 -4.99 -8.00
C ALA A 62 5.03 -6.08 -8.69
N ILE A 63 6.34 -6.07 -8.46
CA ILE A 63 7.26 -7.08 -9.00
C ILE A 63 6.95 -8.46 -8.41
N ARG A 64 6.74 -8.56 -7.10
CA ARG A 64 6.40 -9.82 -6.46
C ARG A 64 5.08 -10.39 -6.94
N LEU A 65 4.06 -9.55 -7.14
CA LEU A 65 2.78 -10.00 -7.73
C LEU A 65 2.95 -10.46 -9.17
N LYS A 66 3.75 -9.77 -9.97
CA LYS A 66 4.04 -10.16 -11.36
C LYS A 66 4.81 -11.48 -11.45
N GLU A 67 5.71 -11.74 -10.49
CA GLU A 67 6.44 -13.01 -10.37
C GLU A 67 5.49 -14.18 -10.09
N ILE A 68 4.55 -14.00 -9.14
CA ILE A 68 3.60 -15.05 -8.77
C ILE A 68 2.50 -15.23 -9.82
N TYR A 69 2.06 -14.13 -10.43
CA TYR A 69 0.97 -14.06 -11.40
C TYR A 69 1.43 -13.39 -12.72
N PRO A 70 2.20 -14.07 -13.57
CA PRO A 70 2.81 -13.47 -14.77
C PRO A 70 1.81 -12.88 -15.77
N HIS A 71 0.56 -13.35 -15.76
CA HIS A 71 -0.53 -12.90 -16.64
C HIS A 71 -1.09 -11.52 -16.28
N LEU A 72 -0.74 -10.96 -15.10
CA LEU A 72 -1.25 -9.67 -14.66
C LEU A 72 -0.56 -8.52 -15.42
N GLN A 73 -1.35 -7.51 -15.80
CA GLN A 73 -0.85 -6.23 -16.29
C GLN A 73 -0.71 -5.27 -15.12
N MET A 74 0.53 -4.96 -14.74
CA MET A 74 0.83 -4.17 -13.56
C MET A 74 1.17 -2.73 -13.92
N VAL A 75 0.54 -1.79 -13.21
CA VAL A 75 0.88 -0.37 -13.23
C VAL A 75 1.17 0.06 -11.80
N GLY A 76 2.26 0.78 -11.55
CA GLY A 76 2.59 1.37 -10.25
C GLY A 76 2.74 2.88 -10.36
N ILE A 77 2.22 3.59 -9.39
CA ILE A 77 2.43 5.03 -9.26
C ILE A 77 3.00 5.40 -7.89
N ASP A 78 3.83 6.41 -7.86
CA ASP A 78 4.32 7.04 -6.63
C ASP A 78 4.56 8.54 -6.89
N LEU A 79 4.41 9.36 -5.85
CA LEU A 79 4.67 10.80 -5.95
C LEU A 79 6.18 11.10 -6.07
N SER A 80 7.03 10.21 -5.59
CA SER A 80 8.49 10.36 -5.61
C SER A 80 9.09 9.84 -6.91
N ALA A 81 9.69 10.76 -7.69
CA ALA A 81 10.43 10.41 -8.90
C ALA A 81 11.60 9.45 -8.62
N ASP A 82 12.26 9.58 -7.45
CA ASP A 82 13.36 8.70 -7.04
C ASP A 82 12.87 7.27 -6.79
N GLN A 83 11.69 7.09 -6.17
CA GLN A 83 11.09 5.79 -5.97
C GLN A 83 10.70 5.15 -7.31
N ILE A 84 10.12 5.91 -8.22
CA ILE A 84 9.77 5.43 -9.57
C ILE A 84 11.03 5.02 -10.35
N ALA A 85 12.12 5.79 -10.26
CA ALA A 85 13.39 5.41 -10.90
C ALA A 85 13.93 4.07 -10.37
N ARG A 86 13.86 3.86 -9.05
CA ARG A 86 14.23 2.58 -8.40
C ARG A 86 13.31 1.44 -8.82
N ALA A 87 11.99 1.69 -8.89
CA ALA A 87 11.01 0.71 -9.32
C ALA A 87 11.27 0.22 -10.75
N ARG A 88 11.51 1.15 -11.68
CA ARG A 88 11.87 0.85 -13.07
C ARG A 88 13.17 0.05 -13.17
N GLN A 89 14.21 0.45 -12.43
CA GLN A 89 15.49 -0.27 -12.41
C GLN A 89 15.33 -1.69 -11.86
N ARG A 90 14.55 -1.86 -10.79
CA ARG A 90 14.29 -3.17 -10.18
C ARG A 90 13.49 -4.07 -11.11
N ALA A 91 12.43 -3.57 -11.76
CA ALA A 91 11.66 -4.32 -12.74
C ALA A 91 12.52 -4.76 -13.94
N TYR A 92 13.34 -3.86 -14.48
CA TYR A 92 14.30 -4.18 -15.55
C TYR A 92 15.24 -5.33 -15.16
N ARG A 93 15.84 -5.27 -13.95
CA ARG A 93 16.72 -6.34 -13.44
C ARG A 93 16.02 -7.67 -13.22
N SER A 94 14.74 -7.63 -12.89
CA SER A 94 13.91 -8.83 -12.67
C SER A 94 13.33 -9.40 -13.96
N GLY A 95 13.52 -8.72 -15.11
CA GLY A 95 12.99 -9.15 -16.39
C GLY A 95 11.47 -9.04 -16.54
N TYR A 96 10.81 -8.27 -15.65
CA TYR A 96 9.37 -8.07 -15.70
C TYR A 96 8.99 -6.74 -16.33
N GLU A 97 8.02 -6.80 -17.24
CA GLU A 97 7.42 -5.61 -17.83
C GLU A 97 6.32 -5.09 -16.90
N ILE A 98 6.59 -3.93 -16.25
CA ILE A 98 5.70 -3.22 -15.35
C ILE A 98 5.80 -1.72 -15.67
N GLN A 99 4.66 -1.09 -15.84
CA GLN A 99 4.58 0.35 -16.06
C GLN A 99 4.68 1.10 -14.73
N PHE A 100 5.64 2.03 -14.60
CA PHE A 100 5.79 2.87 -13.41
C PHE A 100 5.77 4.35 -13.79
N GLU A 101 4.91 5.14 -13.11
CA GLU A 101 4.72 6.57 -13.40
C GLU A 101 4.78 7.41 -12.12
N VAL A 102 5.29 8.64 -12.26
CA VAL A 102 5.21 9.65 -11.19
C VAL A 102 3.82 10.26 -11.22
N ALA A 103 3.03 10.03 -10.18
CA ALA A 103 1.68 10.56 -10.08
C ALA A 103 1.23 10.75 -8.62
N ASP A 104 0.24 11.64 -8.44
CA ASP A 104 -0.42 11.89 -7.15
C ASP A 104 -1.64 10.97 -7.01
N ALA A 105 -1.72 10.24 -5.89
CA ALA A 105 -2.88 9.41 -5.55
C ALA A 105 -4.20 10.19 -5.50
N GLN A 106 -4.14 11.51 -5.24
CA GLN A 106 -5.30 12.39 -5.20
C GLN A 106 -5.74 12.92 -6.57
N ARG A 107 -4.98 12.59 -7.62
CA ARG A 107 -5.28 12.95 -9.00
C ARG A 107 -4.64 11.93 -9.95
N LEU A 108 -5.27 10.77 -10.08
CA LEU A 108 -4.77 9.67 -10.89
C LEU A 108 -4.86 10.01 -12.40
N PRO A 109 -3.77 9.85 -13.17
CA PRO A 109 -3.73 10.19 -14.60
C PRO A 109 -4.36 9.09 -15.48
N PHE A 110 -5.40 8.43 -14.98
CA PHE A 110 -6.07 7.34 -15.69
C PHE A 110 -7.55 7.65 -15.89
N PRO A 111 -8.16 7.19 -17.00
CA PRO A 111 -9.60 7.27 -17.20
C PRO A 111 -10.38 6.49 -16.12
N ASP A 112 -11.68 6.79 -16.01
CA ASP A 112 -12.61 6.03 -15.19
C ASP A 112 -12.62 4.56 -15.62
N ALA A 113 -12.88 3.66 -14.67
CA ALA A 113 -13.06 2.22 -14.93
C ALA A 113 -11.90 1.59 -15.73
N SER A 114 -10.64 1.95 -15.41
CA SER A 114 -9.42 1.49 -16.12
C SER A 114 -8.81 0.23 -15.55
N PHE A 115 -9.08 -0.10 -14.27
CA PHE A 115 -8.39 -1.18 -13.55
C PHE A 115 -9.38 -2.20 -12.98
N ASP A 116 -8.99 -3.48 -13.03
CA ASP A 116 -9.75 -4.57 -12.43
C ASP A 116 -9.49 -4.69 -10.92
N VAL A 117 -8.29 -4.27 -10.48
CA VAL A 117 -7.89 -4.20 -9.08
C VAL A 117 -7.10 -2.92 -8.85
N VAL A 118 -7.42 -2.21 -7.77
CA VAL A 118 -6.63 -1.09 -7.25
C VAL A 118 -6.20 -1.44 -5.83
N TYR A 119 -4.90 -1.35 -5.55
CA TYR A 119 -4.40 -1.61 -4.22
C TYR A 119 -3.37 -0.57 -3.78
N SER A 120 -3.21 -0.40 -2.46
CA SER A 120 -2.21 0.47 -1.85
C SER A 120 -1.78 -0.10 -0.50
N PHE A 121 -0.47 -0.27 -0.30
CA PHE A 121 0.08 -0.78 0.95
C PHE A 121 1.09 0.19 1.55
N GLY A 122 0.78 0.72 2.76
CA GLY A 122 1.68 1.59 3.51
C GLY A 122 1.82 3.01 2.96
N SER A 123 0.93 3.46 2.07
CA SER A 123 0.99 4.78 1.42
C SER A 123 -0.14 5.73 1.87
N ALA A 124 -1.33 5.22 2.15
CA ALA A 124 -2.53 6.03 2.40
C ALA A 124 -2.39 7.01 3.60
N LYS A 125 -1.59 6.67 4.62
CA LYS A 125 -1.29 7.56 5.75
C LYS A 125 -0.57 8.84 5.35
N HIS A 126 0.07 8.85 4.18
CA HIS A 126 0.81 9.98 3.64
C HIS A 126 -0.02 10.86 2.71
N TRP A 127 -1.25 10.46 2.36
CA TRP A 127 -2.12 11.27 1.50
C TRP A 127 -2.65 12.47 2.29
N PRO A 128 -2.39 13.71 1.85
CA PRO A 128 -2.88 14.91 2.52
C PRO A 128 -4.41 14.93 2.64
N ASP A 129 -5.11 14.54 1.57
CA ASP A 129 -6.56 14.35 1.53
C ASP A 129 -6.87 12.87 1.18
N PRO A 130 -7.03 11.99 2.18
CA PRO A 130 -7.32 10.59 1.92
C PRO A 130 -8.69 10.37 1.29
N LEU A 131 -9.70 11.18 1.60
CA LEU A 131 -11.02 11.07 0.98
C LEU A 131 -10.90 11.21 -0.53
N ARG A 132 -10.14 12.19 -1.00
CA ARG A 132 -9.87 12.40 -2.43
C ARG A 132 -9.05 11.24 -3.02
N GLY A 133 -8.03 10.76 -2.32
CA GLY A 133 -7.24 9.60 -2.78
C GLY A 133 -8.09 8.34 -2.95
N PHE A 134 -8.94 8.04 -1.97
CA PHE A 134 -9.88 6.91 -2.06
C PHE A 134 -10.93 7.11 -3.16
N SER A 135 -11.44 8.35 -3.34
CA SER A 135 -12.35 8.68 -4.44
C SER A 135 -11.73 8.45 -5.81
N GLU A 136 -10.46 8.82 -6.00
CA GLU A 136 -9.72 8.57 -7.25
C GLU A 136 -9.49 7.07 -7.48
N CYS A 137 -9.09 6.32 -6.43
CA CYS A 137 -8.99 4.85 -6.51
C CYS A 137 -10.32 4.23 -6.94
N TRP A 138 -11.43 4.72 -6.36
CA TRP A 138 -12.77 4.25 -6.71
C TRP A 138 -13.19 4.63 -8.13
N ARG A 139 -12.84 5.83 -8.58
CA ARG A 139 -13.14 6.31 -9.94
C ARG A 139 -12.50 5.43 -11.00
N VAL A 140 -11.20 5.14 -10.85
CA VAL A 140 -10.45 4.36 -11.85
C VAL A 140 -10.73 2.86 -11.78
N LEU A 141 -11.42 2.38 -10.75
CA LEU A 141 -11.80 0.98 -10.60
C LEU A 141 -13.01 0.66 -11.47
N LYS A 142 -12.99 -0.46 -12.21
CA LYS A 142 -14.11 -0.97 -13.01
C LYS A 142 -15.25 -1.47 -12.12
N SER A 143 -16.48 -1.53 -12.64
CA SER A 143 -17.55 -2.33 -12.03
C SER A 143 -17.10 -3.79 -11.90
N GLY A 144 -17.41 -4.42 -10.76
CA GLY A 144 -16.92 -5.73 -10.39
C GLY A 144 -15.46 -5.78 -9.97
N GLY A 145 -14.74 -4.64 -9.99
CA GLY A 145 -13.34 -4.55 -9.58
C GLY A 145 -13.16 -4.51 -8.06
N GLU A 146 -11.96 -4.85 -7.59
CA GLU A 146 -11.60 -4.92 -6.17
C GLU A 146 -10.70 -3.74 -5.76
N LEU A 147 -11.06 -3.04 -4.67
CA LEU A 147 -10.21 -2.07 -4.00
C LEU A 147 -9.66 -2.66 -2.71
N LEU A 148 -8.33 -2.61 -2.53
CA LEU A 148 -7.64 -3.10 -1.35
C LEU A 148 -6.62 -2.07 -0.86
N VAL A 149 -6.85 -1.46 0.30
CA VAL A 149 -5.90 -0.53 0.92
C VAL A 149 -5.58 -1.00 2.33
N ALA A 150 -4.29 -1.12 2.64
CA ALA A 150 -3.84 -1.43 3.99
C ALA A 150 -2.73 -0.50 4.41
N ASP A 151 -2.84 0.02 5.62
CA ASP A 151 -1.84 0.92 6.19
C ASP A 151 -1.87 0.89 7.72
N ALA A 152 -0.88 1.53 8.33
CA ALA A 152 -0.80 1.71 9.76
C ALA A 152 -2.04 2.42 10.31
N THR A 153 -2.45 2.04 11.53
CA THR A 153 -3.53 2.73 12.28
C THR A 153 -3.03 3.23 13.63
N SER A 154 -3.60 4.35 14.10
CA SER A 154 -3.36 4.87 15.45
C SER A 154 -3.93 3.95 16.55
N ASP A 155 -4.86 3.07 16.20
CA ASP A 155 -5.46 2.09 17.12
C ASP A 155 -4.55 0.88 17.39
N ALA A 156 -3.33 0.93 16.83
CA ALA A 156 -2.33 -0.12 16.98
C ALA A 156 -1.93 -0.34 18.43
N THR A 157 -2.07 -1.56 18.92
CA THR A 157 -1.57 -1.96 20.23
C THR A 157 -0.07 -2.27 20.18
N LEU A 158 0.59 -2.14 21.32
CA LEU A 158 2.02 -2.49 21.44
C LEU A 158 2.28 -3.97 21.08
N GLN A 159 1.32 -4.85 21.36
CA GLN A 159 1.42 -6.27 20.99
C GLN A 159 1.36 -6.47 19.48
N GLN A 160 0.46 -5.77 18.78
CA GLN A 160 0.41 -5.80 17.31
C GLN A 160 1.69 -5.27 16.68
N VAL A 161 2.29 -4.22 17.25
CA VAL A 161 3.59 -3.72 16.80
C VAL A 161 4.70 -4.76 17.00
N LYS A 162 4.70 -5.51 18.11
CA LYS A 162 5.65 -6.62 18.30
C LYS A 162 5.44 -7.75 17.28
N ASN A 163 4.18 -8.10 16.99
CA ASN A 163 3.86 -9.11 15.98
C ASN A 163 4.34 -8.69 14.58
N PHE A 164 4.16 -7.41 14.23
CA PHE A 164 4.70 -6.83 13.00
C PHE A 164 6.19 -7.08 12.84
N TYR A 165 6.99 -6.91 13.91
CA TYR A 165 8.43 -7.19 13.85
C TYR A 165 8.75 -8.66 13.69
N ALA A 166 7.95 -9.54 14.28
CA ALA A 166 8.12 -10.98 14.13
C ALA A 166 7.89 -11.41 12.67
N ILE A 167 6.82 -10.91 12.06
CA ILE A 167 6.48 -11.16 10.64
C ILE A 167 7.53 -10.54 9.70
N ALA A 168 8.02 -9.34 10.02
CA ALA A 168 9.07 -8.66 9.26
C ALA A 168 10.47 -9.23 9.51
N HIS A 169 10.64 -10.30 10.31
CA HIS A 169 11.92 -10.93 10.66
C HIS A 169 12.97 -9.95 11.18
N PHE A 170 12.56 -9.00 12.00
CA PHE A 170 13.49 -8.04 12.62
C PHE A 170 14.36 -8.71 13.69
N PRO A 171 15.66 -8.41 13.81
CA PRO A 171 16.53 -9.00 14.82
C PRO A 171 15.99 -8.76 16.24
N LYS A 172 15.88 -9.84 17.04
CA LYS A 172 15.27 -9.82 18.39
C LYS A 172 15.89 -8.78 19.33
N LEU A 173 17.20 -8.54 19.21
CA LEU A 173 17.96 -7.61 20.05
C LEU A 173 17.46 -6.14 19.92
N PHE A 174 16.99 -5.75 18.75
CA PHE A 174 16.55 -4.38 18.45
C PHE A 174 15.02 -4.19 18.53
N GLN A 175 14.25 -5.26 18.77
CA GLN A 175 12.79 -5.20 18.72
C GLN A 175 12.16 -4.26 19.73
N LYS A 176 12.64 -4.22 20.99
CA LYS A 176 12.02 -3.38 22.05
C LYS A 176 12.19 -1.88 21.83
N PRO A 177 13.41 -1.32 21.68
CA PRO A 177 13.59 0.11 21.49
C PRO A 177 13.04 0.60 20.14
N VAL A 178 13.21 -0.20 19.08
CA VAL A 178 12.71 0.12 17.75
C VAL A 178 11.19 0.03 17.72
N ALA A 179 10.56 -0.93 18.41
CA ALA A 179 9.10 -1.03 18.51
C ALA A 179 8.49 0.23 19.13
N TYR A 180 9.07 0.70 20.24
CA TYR A 180 8.60 1.92 20.89
C TYR A 180 8.77 3.15 19.99
N MET A 181 9.93 3.30 19.37
CA MET A 181 10.21 4.42 18.46
C MET A 181 9.25 4.45 17.26
N LEU A 182 9.03 3.31 16.61
CA LEU A 182 8.12 3.23 15.47
C LEU A 182 6.65 3.38 15.89
N HIS A 183 6.26 2.84 17.05
CA HIS A 183 4.93 3.10 17.59
C HIS A 183 4.68 4.61 17.72
N GLN A 184 5.63 5.37 18.25
CA GLN A 184 5.49 6.82 18.41
C GLN A 184 5.53 7.60 17.09
N ARG A 185 6.36 7.18 16.13
CA ARG A 185 6.63 7.94 14.89
C ARG A 185 5.81 7.49 13.68
N MET A 186 5.39 6.24 13.62
CA MET A 186 4.72 5.66 12.47
C MET A 186 3.24 5.36 12.73
N PHE A 187 2.91 4.79 13.88
CA PHE A 187 1.54 4.36 14.17
C PHE A 187 0.72 5.47 14.84
N ARG A 188 1.23 6.11 15.89
CA ARG A 188 0.51 7.18 16.58
C ARG A 188 0.03 8.35 15.68
N PRO A 189 0.82 8.82 14.71
CA PRO A 189 0.37 9.87 13.80
C PRO A 189 -0.57 9.39 12.69
N ALA A 190 -0.77 8.07 12.56
CA ALA A 190 -1.69 7.51 11.59
C ALA A 190 -3.15 7.83 11.95
N ARG A 191 -4.06 7.65 11.02
CA ARG A 191 -5.50 7.79 11.28
C ARG A 191 -6.04 6.53 11.96
N SER A 192 -7.13 6.70 12.72
CA SER A 192 -7.85 5.58 13.33
C SER A 192 -8.64 4.78 12.28
N VAL A 193 -9.00 3.55 12.63
CA VAL A 193 -9.93 2.73 11.83
C VAL A 193 -11.25 3.46 11.61
N GLU A 194 -11.77 4.13 12.65
CA GLU A 194 -12.99 4.92 12.57
C GLU A 194 -12.90 6.04 11.52
N ALA A 195 -11.77 6.75 11.43
CA ALA A 195 -11.57 7.77 10.40
C ALA A 195 -11.66 7.20 8.97
N TYR A 196 -11.15 5.98 8.75
CA TYR A 196 -11.29 5.31 7.46
C TYR A 196 -12.70 4.76 7.22
N GLN A 197 -13.43 4.36 8.27
CA GLN A 197 -14.86 4.02 8.17
C GLN A 197 -15.70 5.23 7.75
N GLN A 198 -15.39 6.41 8.28
CA GLN A 198 -16.05 7.66 7.87
C GLN A 198 -15.78 7.99 6.39
N ILE A 199 -14.56 7.75 5.89
CA ILE A 199 -14.26 7.89 4.46
C ILE A 199 -15.11 6.92 3.63
N ALA A 200 -15.19 5.64 4.03
CA ALA A 200 -16.02 4.64 3.36
C ALA A 200 -17.49 5.05 3.31
N ALA A 201 -18.03 5.57 4.41
CA ALA A 201 -19.40 6.05 4.50
C ALA A 201 -19.66 7.26 3.57
N GLN A 202 -18.74 8.24 3.54
CA GLN A 202 -18.84 9.38 2.64
C GLN A 202 -18.82 8.99 1.15
N LEU A 203 -18.06 7.95 0.81
CA LEU A 203 -18.00 7.39 -0.54
C LEU A 203 -19.11 6.36 -0.82
N GLN A 204 -20.06 6.19 0.11
CA GLN A 204 -21.19 5.25 0.01
C GLN A 204 -20.76 3.81 -0.29
N MET A 205 -19.63 3.40 0.29
CA MET A 205 -19.13 2.05 0.12
C MET A 205 -19.90 1.04 0.97
N PRO A 206 -19.92 -0.25 0.61
CA PRO A 206 -20.65 -1.26 1.35
C PRO A 206 -20.27 -1.33 2.83
N PRO A 207 -21.19 -1.66 3.76
CA PRO A 207 -20.89 -1.87 5.18
C PRO A 207 -19.81 -2.95 5.39
N GLY A 208 -18.96 -2.76 6.40
CA GLY A 208 -17.90 -3.71 6.72
C GLY A 208 -16.65 -3.59 5.84
N THR A 209 -16.59 -2.60 4.98
CA THR A 209 -15.44 -2.35 4.09
C THR A 209 -14.12 -2.16 4.86
N VAL A 210 -14.15 -1.55 6.05
CA VAL A 210 -12.96 -1.22 6.83
C VAL A 210 -12.89 -2.06 8.10
N SER A 211 -11.78 -2.76 8.30
CA SER A 211 -11.52 -3.55 9.50
C SER A 211 -10.08 -3.39 9.99
N GLN A 212 -9.86 -3.58 11.28
CA GLN A 212 -8.52 -3.71 11.83
C GLN A 212 -8.01 -5.14 11.62
N LEU A 213 -6.76 -5.29 11.20
CA LEU A 213 -6.12 -6.60 11.11
C LEU A 213 -5.80 -7.12 12.52
N PRO A 214 -6.27 -8.33 12.92
CA PRO A 214 -6.21 -8.78 14.31
C PRO A 214 -4.79 -8.85 14.89
N SER A 215 -3.82 -9.30 14.08
CA SER A 215 -2.43 -9.51 14.52
C SER A 215 -1.47 -8.40 14.08
N MET A 216 -1.96 -7.39 13.36
CA MET A 216 -1.14 -6.36 12.74
C MET A 216 -1.57 -4.96 13.18
N PRO A 217 -0.62 -4.02 13.31
CA PRO A 217 -0.91 -2.62 13.63
C PRO A 217 -1.40 -1.85 12.40
N ALA A 218 -2.33 -2.43 11.67
CA ALA A 218 -2.81 -1.95 10.39
C ALA A 218 -4.32 -2.12 10.27
N PHE A 219 -4.94 -1.25 9.48
CA PHE A 219 -6.29 -1.45 8.98
C PHE A 219 -6.25 -2.12 7.60
N LEU A 220 -7.35 -2.75 7.26
CA LEU A 220 -7.66 -3.25 5.93
C LEU A 220 -8.95 -2.59 5.44
N PHE A 221 -8.85 -1.88 4.35
CA PHE A 221 -9.98 -1.34 3.59
C PHE A 221 -10.15 -2.23 2.37
N ARG A 222 -11.23 -2.99 2.31
CA ARG A 222 -11.55 -3.86 1.18
C ARG A 222 -12.98 -3.69 0.74
N THR A 223 -13.18 -3.53 -0.56
CA THR A 223 -14.51 -3.47 -1.15
C THR A 223 -14.48 -3.87 -2.61
N GLN A 224 -15.62 -4.32 -3.12
CA GLN A 224 -15.85 -4.55 -4.54
C GLN A 224 -16.81 -3.49 -5.07
N LYS A 225 -16.47 -2.90 -6.21
CA LYS A 225 -17.31 -1.92 -6.87
C LYS A 225 -18.52 -2.62 -7.53
N PRO A 226 -19.74 -2.18 -7.27
CA PRO A 226 -20.93 -2.75 -7.90
C PRO A 226 -20.89 -2.75 -9.42
#